data_f133b623d8d1b8437d32c65da8b2e754
#
_entry.id   f133b623d8d1b8437d32c65da8b2e754
#
_cell.length_a   1.000
_cell.length_b   1.000
_cell.length_c   1.000
_cell.angle_alpha   90.00
_cell.angle_beta   90.00
_cell.angle_gamma   90.00
#
_symmetry.space_group_name_H-M   'P 1'
#
loop_
_entity.id
_entity.type
_entity.pdbx_description
1 polymer ?
#
loop_
_entity_poly.entity_id
_entity_poly.type
_entity_poly.pdbx_seq_one_letter_code
_entity_poly.pdbx_strand_id
1 'polypeptide(L)'
;MAERINAVKTSFFGKGAIRLLGPELQKMGIRRALLVTDRFLYDSGAAARVGQVLSDAGVEYAVYYNVQPNPTVQVVNDCIAAARTLQVQLLVALGGGSAIDTAKATSIVVACGGTVEQYEGENKSSKPGLPIVAVNTTAGTGSECTSFYIVTDPVRHSKMAMVDPNCMVSIAVNDTDFMSSMPPKLTAATGMDALTHAIEAALSKNANPLTDKDAYWAMQAIVQNLPRAVANGKDEQARTMMAYAENVAGMAFSNAGLGMVHAMAHALGGHYNLPHGVCNAVLLPYVLAFNSRSPVCRERFVTIAAAMGLQGTFTPDTAAPAVIQFVRQLSAGVGIPANLAQLNKVDPADFAALAELALHDTCMSTNQITPTRDEVVAVYTAAFRG
;
A
#
# COMPACT_ATOMS: atom_id res chain seq x y z
N MET A 1 27.50 1.76 1.86
CA MET A 1 27.09 0.40 1.44
C MET A 1 26.49 0.52 0.04
N ALA A 2 26.55 -0.54 -0.78
CA ALA A 2 25.86 -0.55 -2.07
C ALA A 2 24.36 -0.78 -1.84
N GLU A 3 23.51 -0.04 -2.52
CA GLU A 3 22.05 -0.10 -2.39
C GLU A 3 21.44 -0.52 -3.72
N ARG A 4 20.34 -1.25 -3.66
CA ARG A 4 19.54 -1.63 -4.83
C ARG A 4 18.27 -0.80 -4.85
N ILE A 5 18.01 -0.13 -5.98
CA ILE A 5 16.77 0.61 -6.22
C ILE A 5 15.97 -0.14 -7.28
N ASN A 6 14.74 -0.50 -6.95
CA ASN A 6 13.79 -1.14 -7.85
C ASN A 6 12.73 -0.12 -8.30
N ALA A 7 12.34 -0.17 -9.56
CA ALA A 7 11.29 0.67 -10.12
C ALA A 7 10.48 -0.09 -11.17
N VAL A 8 9.23 0.29 -11.34
CA VAL A 8 8.38 -0.23 -12.43
C VAL A 8 8.94 0.22 -13.76
N LYS A 9 8.98 -0.71 -14.72
CA LYS A 9 9.55 -0.42 -16.05
C LYS A 9 8.76 0.64 -16.81
N THR A 10 7.42 0.62 -16.71
CA THR A 10 6.54 1.55 -17.41
C THR A 10 5.36 1.90 -16.52
N SER A 11 5.08 3.20 -16.37
CA SER A 11 3.91 3.69 -15.63
C SER A 11 3.18 4.74 -16.46
N PHE A 12 1.86 4.60 -16.56
CA PHE A 12 0.97 5.54 -17.24
C PHE A 12 0.11 6.26 -16.24
N PHE A 13 -0.01 7.58 -16.37
CA PHE A 13 -0.77 8.43 -15.44
C PHE A 13 -1.76 9.32 -16.17
N GLY A 14 -2.85 9.63 -15.47
CA GLY A 14 -3.84 10.62 -15.86
C GLY A 14 -5.08 10.01 -16.48
N LYS A 15 -6.03 10.88 -16.80
CA LYS A 15 -7.34 10.51 -17.34
C LYS A 15 -7.22 9.84 -18.70
N GLY A 16 -7.78 8.66 -18.84
CA GLY A 16 -7.72 7.87 -20.08
C GLY A 16 -6.38 7.17 -20.33
N ALA A 17 -5.49 7.09 -19.33
CA ALA A 17 -4.18 6.44 -19.43
C ALA A 17 -4.27 4.97 -19.86
N ILE A 18 -5.37 4.27 -19.57
CA ILE A 18 -5.61 2.89 -19.98
C ILE A 18 -5.47 2.68 -21.49
N ARG A 19 -5.71 3.70 -22.31
CA ARG A 19 -5.59 3.63 -23.78
C ARG A 19 -4.15 3.39 -24.25
N LEU A 20 -3.17 3.74 -23.42
CA LEU A 20 -1.75 3.54 -23.73
C LEU A 20 -1.33 2.07 -23.57
N LEU A 21 -2.15 1.25 -22.91
CA LEU A 21 -1.84 -0.15 -22.63
C LEU A 21 -1.84 -1.01 -23.90
N GLY A 22 -2.76 -0.80 -24.84
CA GLY A 22 -2.92 -1.65 -26.03
C GLY A 22 -1.62 -1.81 -26.83
N PRO A 23 -0.93 -0.73 -27.25
CA PRO A 23 0.34 -0.82 -27.97
C PRO A 23 1.44 -1.56 -27.20
N GLU A 24 1.49 -1.45 -25.88
CA GLU A 24 2.47 -2.17 -25.06
C GLU A 24 2.19 -3.67 -25.00
N LEU A 25 0.91 -4.08 -24.89
CA LEU A 25 0.54 -5.49 -24.95
C LEU A 25 0.91 -6.15 -26.29
N GLN A 26 0.74 -5.42 -27.40
CA GLN A 26 1.16 -5.88 -28.72
C GLN A 26 2.68 -6.11 -28.79
N LYS A 27 3.48 -5.17 -28.25
CA LYS A 27 4.95 -5.31 -28.17
C LYS A 27 5.37 -6.50 -27.31
N MET A 28 4.63 -6.79 -26.24
CA MET A 28 4.90 -7.94 -25.37
C MET A 28 4.57 -9.29 -26.01
N GLY A 29 3.82 -9.32 -27.12
CA GLY A 29 3.44 -10.54 -27.81
C GLY A 29 2.48 -11.43 -27.02
N ILE A 30 1.75 -10.87 -26.05
CA ILE A 30 0.80 -11.58 -25.20
C ILE A 30 -0.42 -12.01 -26.02
N ARG A 31 -0.90 -13.22 -25.76
CA ARG A 31 -2.10 -13.79 -26.41
C ARG A 31 -3.19 -14.12 -25.43
N ARG A 32 -2.87 -14.47 -24.17
CA ARG A 32 -3.83 -14.88 -23.15
C ARG A 32 -3.54 -14.20 -21.84
N ALA A 33 -4.58 -13.62 -21.22
CA ALA A 33 -4.51 -12.95 -19.94
C ALA A 33 -5.62 -13.40 -18.98
N LEU A 34 -5.37 -13.24 -17.67
CA LEU A 34 -6.41 -13.29 -16.64
C LEU A 34 -6.58 -11.89 -16.08
N LEU A 35 -7.77 -11.33 -16.19
CA LEU A 35 -8.17 -10.10 -15.52
C LEU A 35 -8.63 -10.43 -14.10
N VAL A 36 -7.87 -9.95 -13.12
CA VAL A 36 -8.08 -10.20 -11.69
C VAL A 36 -8.69 -8.96 -11.05
N THR A 37 -9.90 -9.10 -10.49
CA THR A 37 -10.65 -7.96 -9.95
C THR A 37 -11.62 -8.40 -8.84
N ASP A 38 -12.33 -7.46 -8.25
CA ASP A 38 -13.43 -7.72 -7.31
C ASP A 38 -14.81 -7.65 -7.98
N ARG A 39 -15.82 -8.08 -7.25
CA ARG A 39 -17.19 -8.13 -7.71
C ARG A 39 -17.76 -6.75 -8.05
N PHE A 40 -17.43 -5.72 -7.27
CA PHE A 40 -17.89 -4.36 -7.49
C PHE A 40 -17.38 -3.80 -8.82
N LEU A 41 -16.07 -3.92 -9.07
CA LEU A 41 -15.46 -3.44 -10.32
C LEU A 41 -15.90 -4.26 -11.54
N TYR A 42 -16.24 -5.53 -11.36
CA TYR A 42 -16.83 -6.35 -12.40
C TYR A 42 -18.26 -5.86 -12.75
N ASP A 43 -19.14 -5.71 -11.76
CA ASP A 43 -20.53 -5.32 -11.95
C ASP A 43 -20.70 -3.86 -12.40
N SER A 44 -19.76 -2.97 -12.04
CA SER A 44 -19.75 -1.56 -12.45
C SER A 44 -19.41 -1.34 -13.93
N GLY A 45 -18.96 -2.38 -14.63
CA GLY A 45 -18.49 -2.27 -16.01
C GLY A 45 -17.02 -1.83 -16.15
N ALA A 46 -16.30 -1.59 -15.05
CA ALA A 46 -14.88 -1.25 -15.10
C ALA A 46 -14.05 -2.38 -15.72
N ALA A 47 -14.34 -3.63 -15.34
CA ALA A 47 -13.68 -4.80 -15.92
C ALA A 47 -13.94 -4.93 -17.43
N ALA A 48 -15.15 -4.61 -17.90
CA ALA A 48 -15.47 -4.63 -19.32
C ALA A 48 -14.68 -3.58 -20.11
N ARG A 49 -14.45 -2.39 -19.54
CA ARG A 49 -13.61 -1.34 -20.16
C ARG A 49 -12.17 -1.80 -20.32
N VAL A 50 -11.57 -2.45 -19.32
CA VAL A 50 -10.22 -3.02 -19.42
C VAL A 50 -10.20 -4.18 -20.40
N GLY A 51 -11.22 -5.06 -20.36
CA GLY A 51 -11.37 -6.18 -21.26
C GLY A 51 -11.46 -5.76 -22.75
N GLN A 52 -12.11 -4.63 -23.02
CA GLN A 52 -12.15 -4.09 -24.39
C GLN A 52 -10.75 -3.72 -24.88
N VAL A 53 -9.91 -3.09 -24.04
CA VAL A 53 -8.51 -2.75 -24.39
C VAL A 53 -7.69 -4.01 -24.66
N LEU A 54 -7.92 -5.09 -23.89
CA LEU A 54 -7.25 -6.38 -24.11
C LEU A 54 -7.69 -6.98 -25.46
N SER A 55 -9.01 -7.01 -25.76
CA SER A 55 -9.54 -7.52 -27.01
C SER A 55 -9.06 -6.74 -28.24
N ASP A 56 -9.05 -5.41 -28.16
CA ASP A 56 -8.56 -4.52 -29.22
C ASP A 56 -7.07 -4.73 -29.49
N ALA A 57 -6.30 -5.14 -28.47
CA ALA A 57 -4.90 -5.52 -28.58
C ALA A 57 -4.69 -6.95 -29.11
N GLY A 58 -5.76 -7.72 -29.34
CA GLY A 58 -5.70 -9.11 -29.78
C GLY A 58 -5.38 -10.11 -28.67
N VAL A 59 -5.66 -9.76 -27.42
CA VAL A 59 -5.45 -10.60 -26.25
C VAL A 59 -6.77 -11.27 -25.86
N GLU A 60 -6.80 -12.60 -25.89
CA GLU A 60 -7.87 -13.39 -25.30
C GLU A 60 -7.79 -13.32 -23.77
N TYR A 61 -8.92 -13.10 -23.07
CA TYR A 61 -8.92 -12.99 -21.63
C TYR A 61 -10.11 -13.67 -20.96
N ALA A 62 -9.91 -14.09 -19.73
CA ALA A 62 -10.97 -14.44 -18.80
C ALA A 62 -10.93 -13.52 -17.59
N VAL A 63 -12.01 -13.50 -16.79
CA VAL A 63 -12.12 -12.64 -15.61
C VAL A 63 -12.25 -13.49 -14.35
N TYR A 64 -11.36 -13.26 -13.40
CA TYR A 64 -11.49 -13.72 -12.01
C TYR A 64 -11.93 -12.52 -11.17
N TYR A 65 -13.17 -12.53 -10.68
CA TYR A 65 -13.80 -11.40 -9.99
C TYR A 65 -14.13 -11.67 -8.51
N ASN A 66 -13.50 -12.67 -7.91
CA ASN A 66 -13.75 -13.05 -6.52
C ASN A 66 -12.71 -12.50 -5.53
N VAL A 67 -11.94 -11.49 -5.92
CA VAL A 67 -11.03 -10.82 -4.99
C VAL A 67 -11.83 -10.17 -3.87
N GLN A 68 -11.34 -10.32 -2.64
CA GLN A 68 -11.93 -9.74 -1.43
C GLN A 68 -10.95 -8.76 -0.79
N PRO A 69 -11.43 -7.78 -0.01
CA PRO A 69 -10.54 -6.99 0.85
C PRO A 69 -9.72 -7.91 1.77
N ASN A 70 -8.42 -7.63 1.93
CA ASN A 70 -7.48 -8.50 2.63
C ASN A 70 -7.48 -9.93 2.03
N PRO A 71 -6.96 -10.14 0.80
CA PRO A 71 -7.09 -11.41 0.10
C PRO A 71 -6.50 -12.55 0.93
N THR A 72 -7.26 -13.63 1.02
CA THR A 72 -6.85 -14.82 1.76
C THR A 72 -6.06 -15.78 0.87
N VAL A 73 -5.35 -16.72 1.50
CA VAL A 73 -4.68 -17.84 0.81
C VAL A 73 -5.64 -18.57 -0.14
N GLN A 74 -6.91 -18.76 0.27
CA GLN A 74 -7.90 -19.42 -0.58
C GLN A 74 -8.24 -18.61 -1.85
N VAL A 75 -8.44 -17.29 -1.73
CA VAL A 75 -8.68 -16.40 -2.88
C VAL A 75 -7.53 -16.46 -3.88
N VAL A 76 -6.29 -16.47 -3.38
CA VAL A 76 -5.10 -16.60 -4.23
C VAL A 76 -5.04 -17.99 -4.89
N ASN A 77 -5.31 -19.07 -4.16
CA ASN A 77 -5.31 -20.44 -4.70
C ASN A 77 -6.35 -20.62 -5.81
N ASP A 78 -7.54 -20.04 -5.66
CA ASP A 78 -8.59 -20.06 -6.69
C ASP A 78 -8.14 -19.29 -7.95
N CYS A 79 -7.47 -18.14 -7.76
CA CYS A 79 -6.89 -17.36 -8.85
C CYS A 79 -5.76 -18.13 -9.57
N ILE A 80 -4.88 -18.81 -8.82
CA ILE A 80 -3.84 -19.70 -9.37
C ILE A 80 -4.45 -20.82 -10.22
N ALA A 81 -5.51 -21.47 -9.73
CA ALA A 81 -6.20 -22.53 -10.47
C ALA A 81 -6.77 -22.00 -11.80
N ALA A 82 -7.41 -20.82 -11.79
CA ALA A 82 -7.91 -20.17 -13.00
C ALA A 82 -6.77 -19.84 -13.99
N ALA A 83 -5.68 -19.25 -13.50
CA ALA A 83 -4.53 -18.90 -14.33
C ALA A 83 -3.86 -20.11 -14.99
N ARG A 84 -3.73 -21.23 -14.26
CA ARG A 84 -3.18 -22.49 -14.78
C ARG A 84 -4.08 -23.14 -15.81
N THR A 85 -5.38 -23.21 -15.54
CA THR A 85 -6.36 -23.81 -16.47
C THR A 85 -6.37 -23.10 -17.83
N LEU A 86 -6.28 -21.78 -17.82
CA LEU A 86 -6.25 -20.95 -19.02
C LEU A 86 -4.86 -20.81 -19.62
N GLN A 87 -3.84 -21.31 -18.95
CA GLN A 87 -2.44 -21.17 -19.37
C GLN A 87 -2.07 -19.73 -19.74
N VAL A 88 -2.42 -18.79 -18.86
CA VAL A 88 -2.23 -17.35 -19.13
C VAL A 88 -0.77 -16.96 -19.18
N GLN A 89 -0.46 -15.94 -19.93
CA GLN A 89 0.88 -15.36 -20.11
C GLN A 89 1.00 -14.03 -19.37
N LEU A 90 -0.12 -13.45 -18.95
CA LEU A 90 -0.22 -12.15 -18.32
C LEU A 90 -1.33 -12.17 -17.26
N LEU A 91 -1.08 -11.52 -16.14
CA LEU A 91 -2.11 -11.13 -15.18
C LEU A 91 -2.40 -9.64 -15.33
N VAL A 92 -3.67 -9.27 -15.38
CA VAL A 92 -4.11 -7.87 -15.39
C VAL A 92 -4.90 -7.64 -14.11
N ALA A 93 -4.30 -6.97 -13.13
CA ALA A 93 -4.98 -6.62 -11.90
C ALA A 93 -5.75 -5.31 -12.08
N LEU A 94 -7.06 -5.35 -11.91
CA LEU A 94 -7.91 -4.15 -11.86
C LEU A 94 -8.45 -4.00 -10.44
N GLY A 95 -7.97 -2.99 -9.73
CA GLY A 95 -8.37 -2.73 -8.33
C GLY A 95 -7.30 -2.00 -7.54
N GLY A 96 -7.51 -1.92 -6.23
CA GLY A 96 -6.49 -1.46 -5.30
C GLY A 96 -5.54 -2.58 -4.89
N GLY A 97 -4.88 -2.42 -3.74
CA GLY A 97 -3.89 -3.37 -3.23
C GLY A 97 -4.35 -4.82 -3.25
N SER A 98 -5.58 -5.12 -2.83
CA SER A 98 -6.08 -6.50 -2.77
C SER A 98 -6.05 -7.24 -4.12
N ALA A 99 -6.45 -6.57 -5.21
CA ALA A 99 -6.41 -7.16 -6.54
C ALA A 99 -4.98 -7.32 -7.07
N ILE A 100 -4.14 -6.31 -6.82
CA ILE A 100 -2.75 -6.31 -7.23
C ILE A 100 -1.95 -7.35 -6.45
N ASP A 101 -2.15 -7.46 -5.14
CA ASP A 101 -1.49 -8.45 -4.27
C ASP A 101 -1.90 -9.89 -4.63
N THR A 102 -3.20 -10.10 -4.94
CA THR A 102 -3.67 -11.40 -5.46
C THR A 102 -2.97 -11.76 -6.77
N ALA A 103 -2.85 -10.80 -7.69
CA ALA A 103 -2.13 -11.02 -8.96
C ALA A 103 -0.64 -11.28 -8.75
N LYS A 104 0.03 -10.54 -7.85
CA LYS A 104 1.44 -10.76 -7.51
C LYS A 104 1.69 -12.15 -6.93
N ALA A 105 0.90 -12.54 -5.92
CA ALA A 105 0.98 -13.88 -5.34
C ALA A 105 0.74 -14.97 -6.39
N THR A 106 -0.31 -14.81 -7.20
CA THR A 106 -0.62 -15.74 -8.31
C THR A 106 0.53 -15.83 -9.30
N SER A 107 1.11 -14.68 -9.69
CA SER A 107 2.22 -14.59 -10.63
C SER A 107 3.43 -15.42 -10.16
N ILE A 108 3.84 -15.25 -8.92
CA ILE A 108 4.96 -15.95 -8.31
C ILE A 108 4.69 -17.47 -8.24
N VAL A 109 3.53 -17.87 -7.69
CA VAL A 109 3.23 -19.30 -7.51
C VAL A 109 3.04 -20.03 -8.85
N VAL A 110 2.47 -19.38 -9.86
CA VAL A 110 2.34 -19.98 -11.20
C VAL A 110 3.70 -20.19 -11.84
N ALA A 111 4.61 -19.23 -11.71
CA ALA A 111 5.94 -19.30 -12.30
C ALA A 111 6.92 -20.20 -11.54
N CYS A 112 6.92 -20.12 -10.20
CA CYS A 112 7.92 -20.79 -9.36
C CYS A 112 7.43 -22.12 -8.75
N GLY A 113 6.10 -22.34 -8.72
CA GLY A 113 5.50 -23.52 -8.06
C GLY A 113 5.27 -23.32 -6.57
N GLY A 114 5.06 -24.41 -5.84
CA GLY A 114 4.85 -24.40 -4.40
C GLY A 114 3.48 -23.86 -3.97
N THR A 115 3.40 -23.37 -2.73
CA THR A 115 2.23 -22.77 -2.11
C THR A 115 2.50 -21.30 -1.75
N VAL A 116 1.45 -20.52 -1.52
CA VAL A 116 1.56 -19.09 -1.21
C VAL A 116 2.39 -18.85 0.05
N GLU A 117 2.19 -19.66 1.08
CA GLU A 117 2.82 -19.52 2.40
C GLU A 117 4.35 -19.67 2.34
N GLN A 118 4.87 -20.41 1.35
CA GLN A 118 6.32 -20.60 1.18
C GLN A 118 7.05 -19.31 0.78
N TYR A 119 6.31 -18.31 0.32
CA TYR A 119 6.86 -17.03 -0.14
C TYR A 119 6.79 -15.92 0.93
N GLU A 120 6.31 -16.23 2.15
CA GLU A 120 6.31 -15.27 3.26
C GLU A 120 7.75 -14.83 3.61
N GLY A 121 7.94 -13.51 3.78
CA GLY A 121 9.22 -12.88 4.05
C GLY A 121 9.89 -12.31 2.81
N GLU A 122 11.21 -12.19 2.81
CA GLU A 122 11.96 -11.48 1.79
C GLU A 122 12.66 -12.42 0.79
N ASN A 123 12.62 -12.06 -0.52
CA ASN A 123 13.39 -12.69 -1.59
C ASN A 123 13.23 -14.22 -1.65
N LYS A 124 12.01 -14.72 -1.53
CA LYS A 124 11.73 -16.18 -1.49
C LYS A 124 11.53 -16.81 -2.86
N SER A 125 11.24 -16.04 -3.90
CA SER A 125 11.05 -16.60 -5.24
C SER A 125 12.38 -16.88 -5.93
N SER A 126 12.43 -17.96 -6.70
CA SER A 126 13.64 -18.41 -7.41
C SER A 126 13.86 -17.70 -8.76
N LYS A 127 12.83 -17.05 -9.30
CA LYS A 127 12.82 -16.35 -10.59
C LYS A 127 11.64 -15.40 -10.67
N PRO A 128 11.63 -14.46 -11.67
CA PRO A 128 10.48 -13.59 -11.91
C PRO A 128 9.18 -14.37 -12.10
N GLY A 129 8.10 -13.81 -11.57
CA GLY A 129 6.74 -14.28 -11.80
C GLY A 129 6.26 -14.05 -13.24
N LEU A 130 5.00 -14.37 -13.52
CA LEU A 130 4.37 -13.96 -14.78
C LEU A 130 4.33 -12.44 -14.88
N PRO A 131 4.40 -11.85 -16.08
CA PRO A 131 4.16 -10.43 -16.27
C PRO A 131 2.83 -9.98 -15.65
N ILE A 132 2.82 -8.78 -15.06
CA ILE A 132 1.62 -8.19 -14.47
C ILE A 132 1.43 -6.79 -15.07
N VAL A 133 0.20 -6.48 -15.44
CA VAL A 133 -0.30 -5.12 -15.63
C VAL A 133 -1.17 -4.78 -14.43
N ALA A 134 -0.91 -3.68 -13.74
CA ALA A 134 -1.75 -3.20 -12.66
C ALA A 134 -2.53 -1.96 -13.12
N VAL A 135 -3.85 -2.06 -13.20
CA VAL A 135 -4.78 -0.94 -13.40
C VAL A 135 -5.30 -0.54 -12.03
N ASN A 136 -4.60 0.41 -11.42
CA ASN A 136 -4.86 0.85 -10.06
C ASN A 136 -6.14 1.69 -9.98
N THR A 137 -6.97 1.42 -8.96
CA THR A 137 -8.24 2.12 -8.73
C THR A 137 -8.29 2.86 -7.40
N THR A 138 -7.22 2.83 -6.62
CA THR A 138 -7.11 3.49 -5.32
C THR A 138 -5.88 4.41 -5.28
N ALA A 139 -5.92 5.43 -4.43
CA ALA A 139 -4.78 6.32 -4.22
C ALA A 139 -4.24 6.12 -2.79
N GLY A 140 -3.54 5.01 -2.56
CA GLY A 140 -3.09 4.69 -1.21
C GLY A 140 -1.96 3.67 -1.10
N THR A 141 -2.15 2.47 -1.62
CA THR A 141 -1.26 1.34 -1.32
C THR A 141 0.07 1.35 -2.06
N GLY A 142 0.14 1.99 -3.23
CA GLY A 142 1.32 1.93 -4.10
C GLY A 142 1.67 0.50 -4.57
N SER A 143 0.74 -0.47 -4.42
CA SER A 143 1.06 -1.86 -4.76
C SER A 143 1.45 -2.00 -6.23
N GLU A 144 0.94 -1.16 -7.13
CA GLU A 144 1.28 -1.16 -8.55
C GLU A 144 2.75 -0.77 -8.84
N CYS A 145 3.46 -0.21 -7.86
CA CYS A 145 4.87 0.20 -8.04
C CYS A 145 5.84 -0.42 -7.02
N THR A 146 5.38 -1.33 -6.19
CA THR A 146 6.18 -1.90 -5.10
C THR A 146 6.53 -3.37 -5.30
N SER A 147 7.54 -3.83 -4.57
CA SER A 147 7.91 -5.25 -4.44
C SER A 147 7.15 -5.96 -3.31
N PHE A 148 6.18 -5.30 -2.69
CA PHE A 148 5.39 -5.83 -1.58
C PHE A 148 4.08 -6.45 -2.08
N TYR A 149 3.63 -7.53 -1.43
CA TYR A 149 2.27 -8.03 -1.52
C TYR A 149 1.88 -8.73 -0.22
N ILE A 150 0.61 -8.59 0.17
CA ILE A 150 0.11 -9.06 1.45
C ILE A 150 -1.01 -10.07 1.22
N VAL A 151 -0.90 -11.22 1.83
CA VAL A 151 -1.94 -12.28 1.81
C VAL A 151 -2.31 -12.65 3.23
N THR A 152 -3.60 -12.75 3.52
CA THR A 152 -4.11 -13.12 4.84
C THR A 152 -4.12 -14.64 4.98
N ASP A 153 -3.47 -15.12 6.03
CA ASP A 153 -3.62 -16.51 6.48
C ASP A 153 -4.74 -16.59 7.53
N PRO A 154 -5.89 -17.15 7.18
CA PRO A 154 -7.02 -17.23 8.09
C PRO A 154 -6.81 -18.26 9.22
N VAL A 155 -5.88 -19.20 9.06
CA VAL A 155 -5.57 -20.22 10.07
C VAL A 155 -4.70 -19.62 11.18
N ARG A 156 -3.69 -18.83 10.80
CA ARG A 156 -2.79 -18.14 11.74
C ARG A 156 -3.34 -16.79 12.21
N HIS A 157 -4.48 -16.34 11.66
CA HIS A 157 -5.05 -15.00 11.88
C HIS A 157 -4.02 -13.88 11.68
N SER A 158 -3.17 -14.01 10.65
CA SER A 158 -2.07 -13.10 10.39
C SER A 158 -2.03 -12.65 8.93
N LYS A 159 -1.45 -11.47 8.70
CA LYS A 159 -1.10 -10.99 7.37
C LYS A 159 0.33 -11.40 7.06
N MET A 160 0.50 -12.24 6.06
CA MET A 160 1.80 -12.61 5.52
C MET A 160 2.30 -11.48 4.63
N ALA A 161 3.41 -10.87 5.01
CA ALA A 161 4.09 -9.88 4.19
C ALA A 161 5.17 -10.56 3.34
N MET A 162 5.07 -10.39 2.03
CA MET A 162 6.03 -10.86 1.05
C MET A 162 6.72 -9.66 0.41
N VAL A 163 8.04 -9.67 0.39
CA VAL A 163 8.87 -8.60 -0.20
C VAL A 163 9.80 -9.21 -1.23
N ASP A 164 9.47 -9.10 -2.51
CA ASP A 164 10.24 -9.76 -3.56
C ASP A 164 10.21 -8.94 -4.86
N PRO A 165 11.36 -8.47 -5.37
CA PRO A 165 11.41 -7.74 -6.65
C PRO A 165 10.87 -8.54 -7.84
N ASN A 166 10.85 -9.86 -7.77
CA ASN A 166 10.33 -10.73 -8.83
C ASN A 166 8.80 -10.65 -9.00
N CYS A 167 8.07 -10.04 -8.05
CA CYS A 167 6.63 -9.79 -8.15
C CYS A 167 6.28 -8.41 -8.71
N MET A 168 7.28 -7.56 -9.00
CA MET A 168 7.01 -6.20 -9.48
C MET A 168 6.24 -6.23 -10.79
N VAL A 169 5.27 -5.31 -10.92
CA VAL A 169 4.47 -5.23 -12.14
C VAL A 169 5.31 -4.76 -13.33
N SER A 170 4.95 -5.21 -14.52
CA SER A 170 5.61 -4.80 -15.75
C SER A 170 5.14 -3.44 -16.22
N ILE A 171 3.83 -3.16 -16.05
CA ILE A 171 3.19 -1.90 -16.42
C ILE A 171 2.19 -1.51 -15.33
N ALA A 172 2.33 -0.29 -14.81
CA ALA A 172 1.36 0.33 -13.92
C ALA A 172 0.50 1.34 -14.70
N VAL A 173 -0.81 1.31 -14.50
CA VAL A 173 -1.77 2.24 -15.10
C VAL A 173 -2.54 2.94 -13.99
N ASN A 174 -2.22 4.19 -13.75
CA ASN A 174 -2.84 5.07 -12.78
C ASN A 174 -3.82 6.02 -13.50
N ASP A 175 -4.90 5.42 -14.03
CA ASP A 175 -5.94 6.14 -14.75
C ASP A 175 -7.01 6.66 -13.76
N THR A 176 -7.07 7.97 -13.62
CA THR A 176 -7.98 8.64 -12.66
C THR A 176 -9.47 8.44 -12.94
N ASP A 177 -9.85 8.01 -14.14
CA ASP A 177 -11.23 7.60 -14.44
C ASP A 177 -11.67 6.37 -13.61
N PHE A 178 -10.74 5.47 -13.26
CA PHE A 178 -11.03 4.33 -12.38
C PHE A 178 -11.00 4.71 -10.88
N MET A 179 -10.39 5.83 -10.52
CA MET A 179 -10.31 6.31 -9.13
C MET A 179 -11.44 7.28 -8.76
N SER A 180 -12.17 7.82 -9.75
CA SER A 180 -13.19 8.87 -9.57
C SER A 180 -14.40 8.41 -8.76
N SER A 181 -14.65 7.10 -8.68
CA SER A 181 -15.77 6.49 -7.94
C SER A 181 -15.44 6.18 -6.47
N MET A 182 -14.23 6.41 -6.00
CA MET A 182 -13.84 6.15 -4.62
C MET A 182 -14.68 6.99 -3.64
N PRO A 183 -15.39 6.36 -2.68
CA PRO A 183 -16.15 7.10 -1.68
C PRO A 183 -15.24 7.87 -0.72
N PRO A 184 -15.71 8.95 -0.08
CA PRO A 184 -14.90 9.81 0.79
C PRO A 184 -14.15 9.05 1.90
N LYS A 185 -14.81 8.08 2.56
CA LYS A 185 -14.19 7.28 3.62
C LYS A 185 -13.01 6.44 3.11
N LEU A 186 -13.14 5.84 1.92
CA LEU A 186 -12.05 5.10 1.30
C LEU A 186 -10.94 6.05 0.87
N THR A 187 -11.27 7.19 0.27
CA THR A 187 -10.29 8.23 -0.10
C THR A 187 -9.48 8.70 1.11
N ALA A 188 -10.14 8.95 2.25
CA ALA A 188 -9.47 9.35 3.49
C ALA A 188 -8.52 8.25 4.00
N ALA A 189 -9.01 7.02 4.11
CA ALA A 189 -8.22 5.90 4.62
C ALA A 189 -7.00 5.62 3.74
N THR A 190 -7.18 5.54 2.40
CA THR A 190 -6.07 5.27 1.48
C THR A 190 -5.09 6.43 1.37
N GLY A 191 -5.56 7.68 1.41
CA GLY A 191 -4.67 8.84 1.39
C GLY A 191 -3.84 9.00 2.66
N MET A 192 -4.40 8.67 3.82
CA MET A 192 -3.64 8.62 5.08
C MET A 192 -2.66 7.44 5.10
N ASP A 193 -2.98 6.34 4.44
CA ASP A 193 -2.07 5.22 4.21
C ASP A 193 -0.85 5.65 3.39
N ALA A 194 -1.08 6.33 2.26
CA ALA A 194 0.00 6.89 1.44
C ALA A 194 0.87 7.89 2.22
N LEU A 195 0.26 8.71 3.10
CA LEU A 195 1.02 9.61 3.97
C LEU A 195 1.88 8.83 4.96
N THR A 196 1.35 7.75 5.52
CA THR A 196 2.09 6.87 6.43
C THR A 196 3.26 6.21 5.72
N HIS A 197 3.06 5.70 4.49
CA HIS A 197 4.12 5.18 3.64
C HIS A 197 5.27 6.17 3.47
N ALA A 198 4.94 7.40 3.08
CA ALA A 198 5.94 8.45 2.86
C ALA A 198 6.72 8.80 4.15
N ILE A 199 6.01 8.93 5.27
CA ILE A 199 6.65 9.26 6.57
C ILE A 199 7.54 8.11 7.03
N GLU A 200 7.04 6.86 7.01
CA GLU A 200 7.85 5.71 7.44
C GLU A 200 9.06 5.48 6.53
N ALA A 201 8.92 5.64 5.21
CA ALA A 201 10.04 5.61 4.28
C ALA A 201 11.11 6.63 4.65
N ALA A 202 10.70 7.87 4.95
CA ALA A 202 11.62 8.93 5.37
C ALA A 202 12.27 8.65 6.75
N LEU A 203 11.60 7.95 7.65
CA LEU A 203 12.12 7.59 8.98
C LEU A 203 12.83 6.23 9.01
N SER A 204 12.85 5.48 7.91
CA SER A 204 13.46 4.16 7.83
C SER A 204 14.96 4.16 8.03
N LYS A 205 15.49 3.05 8.55
CA LYS A 205 16.96 2.79 8.61
C LYS A 205 17.61 2.79 7.22
N ASN A 206 16.85 2.42 6.17
CA ASN A 206 17.35 2.33 4.80
C ASN A 206 17.01 3.58 3.96
N ALA A 207 16.50 4.65 4.60
CA ALA A 207 16.23 5.90 3.91
C ALA A 207 17.50 6.48 3.30
N ASN A 208 17.42 6.91 2.05
CA ASN A 208 18.55 7.42 1.27
C ASN A 208 18.09 8.61 0.39
N PRO A 209 19.00 9.36 -0.24
CA PRO A 209 18.62 10.54 -1.02
C PRO A 209 17.60 10.31 -2.13
N LEU A 210 17.54 9.11 -2.73
CA LEU A 210 16.56 8.79 -3.77
C LEU A 210 15.19 8.55 -3.16
N THR A 211 15.09 7.80 -2.06
CA THR A 211 13.83 7.57 -1.37
C THR A 211 13.33 8.80 -0.63
N ASP A 212 14.24 9.61 -0.09
CA ASP A 212 13.92 10.84 0.63
C ASP A 212 13.22 11.88 -0.27
N LYS A 213 13.76 12.13 -1.49
CA LYS A 213 13.11 13.07 -2.41
C LYS A 213 11.69 12.66 -2.76
N ASP A 214 11.45 11.36 -2.94
CA ASP A 214 10.15 10.81 -3.27
C ASP A 214 9.20 10.90 -2.06
N ALA A 215 9.66 10.51 -0.87
CA ALA A 215 8.91 10.58 0.37
C ALA A 215 8.47 12.02 0.71
N TYR A 216 9.39 12.97 0.65
CA TYR A 216 9.07 14.38 0.97
C TYR A 216 8.13 15.02 -0.06
N TRP A 217 8.32 14.73 -1.35
CA TRP A 217 7.40 15.22 -2.37
C TRP A 217 6.00 14.62 -2.19
N ALA A 218 5.91 13.32 -1.88
CA ALA A 218 4.64 12.64 -1.64
C ALA A 218 3.91 13.25 -0.43
N MET A 219 4.60 13.50 0.69
CA MET A 219 4.02 14.18 1.86
C MET A 219 3.41 15.53 1.48
N GLN A 220 4.16 16.37 0.76
CA GLN A 220 3.68 17.68 0.30
C GLN A 220 2.42 17.55 -0.55
N ALA A 221 2.44 16.66 -1.54
CA ALA A 221 1.32 16.46 -2.45
C ALA A 221 0.07 15.95 -1.72
N ILE A 222 0.23 14.99 -0.78
CA ILE A 222 -0.87 14.42 -0.01
C ILE A 222 -1.52 15.46 0.89
N VAL A 223 -0.74 16.19 1.69
CA VAL A 223 -1.33 17.17 2.64
C VAL A 223 -2.09 18.30 1.94
N GLN A 224 -1.68 18.65 0.72
CA GLN A 224 -2.35 19.68 -0.09
C GLN A 224 -3.63 19.17 -0.78
N ASN A 225 -3.69 17.90 -1.16
CA ASN A 225 -4.74 17.41 -2.05
C ASN A 225 -5.70 16.41 -1.38
N LEU A 226 -5.31 15.71 -0.32
CA LEU A 226 -6.18 14.75 0.35
C LEU A 226 -7.47 15.38 0.90
N PRO A 227 -7.44 16.52 1.62
CA PRO A 227 -8.68 17.17 2.08
C PRO A 227 -9.62 17.54 0.94
N ARG A 228 -9.09 18.02 -0.19
CA ARG A 228 -9.86 18.37 -1.39
C ARG A 228 -10.48 17.13 -2.04
N ALA A 229 -9.69 16.04 -2.20
CA ALA A 229 -10.17 14.79 -2.78
C ALA A 229 -11.26 14.12 -1.92
N VAL A 230 -11.18 14.26 -0.58
CA VAL A 230 -12.20 13.75 0.35
C VAL A 230 -13.47 14.60 0.30
N ALA A 231 -13.32 15.92 0.30
CA ALA A 231 -14.45 16.86 0.26
C ALA A 231 -15.20 16.80 -1.07
N ASN A 232 -14.49 16.64 -2.18
CA ASN A 232 -15.04 16.55 -3.52
C ASN A 232 -14.35 15.45 -4.34
N GLY A 233 -14.94 14.27 -4.36
CA GLY A 233 -14.42 13.13 -5.13
C GLY A 233 -14.35 13.37 -6.66
N LYS A 234 -14.95 14.43 -7.18
CA LYS A 234 -14.92 14.84 -8.58
C LYS A 234 -13.88 15.94 -8.88
N ASP A 235 -13.09 16.36 -7.88
CA ASP A 235 -11.95 17.24 -8.11
C ASP A 235 -10.84 16.47 -8.84
N GLU A 236 -10.86 16.55 -10.18
CA GLU A 236 -9.94 15.83 -11.06
C GLU A 236 -8.47 16.17 -10.76
N GLN A 237 -8.17 17.41 -10.41
CA GLN A 237 -6.80 17.80 -10.07
C GLN A 237 -6.36 17.16 -8.76
N ALA A 238 -7.18 17.21 -7.71
CA ALA A 238 -6.85 16.58 -6.44
C ALA A 238 -6.71 15.05 -6.59
N ARG A 239 -7.62 14.39 -7.33
CA ARG A 239 -7.52 12.95 -7.64
C ARG A 239 -6.23 12.59 -8.37
N THR A 240 -5.89 13.38 -9.40
CA THR A 240 -4.66 13.17 -10.16
C THR A 240 -3.41 13.33 -9.29
N MET A 241 -3.38 14.38 -8.46
CA MET A 241 -2.25 14.59 -7.55
C MET A 241 -2.16 13.48 -6.48
N MET A 242 -3.29 12.98 -5.98
CA MET A 242 -3.29 11.84 -5.04
C MET A 242 -2.78 10.55 -5.71
N ALA A 243 -3.11 10.30 -6.99
CA ALA A 243 -2.59 9.15 -7.74
C ALA A 243 -1.06 9.23 -7.95
N TYR A 244 -0.54 10.41 -8.25
CA TYR A 244 0.92 10.60 -8.30
C TYR A 244 1.56 10.41 -6.92
N ALA A 245 0.96 11.01 -5.88
CA ALA A 245 1.53 11.02 -4.54
C ALA A 245 1.60 9.62 -3.92
N GLU A 246 0.56 8.79 -4.10
CA GLU A 246 0.57 7.42 -3.60
C GLU A 246 1.61 6.56 -4.32
N ASN A 247 1.73 6.71 -5.64
CA ASN A 247 2.73 5.98 -6.42
C ASN A 247 4.15 6.37 -6.01
N VAL A 248 4.42 7.67 -5.85
CA VAL A 248 5.73 8.18 -5.42
C VAL A 248 6.04 7.74 -3.98
N ALA A 249 5.06 7.76 -3.06
CA ALA A 249 5.20 7.18 -1.72
C ALA A 249 5.50 5.68 -1.79
N GLY A 250 4.83 4.97 -2.72
CA GLY A 250 5.07 3.56 -3.02
C GLY A 250 6.51 3.28 -3.44
N MET A 251 7.04 4.08 -4.36
CA MET A 251 8.44 3.97 -4.79
C MET A 251 9.41 4.24 -3.63
N ALA A 252 9.10 5.21 -2.78
CA ALA A 252 9.94 5.52 -1.61
C ALA A 252 10.00 4.32 -0.66
N PHE A 253 8.85 3.81 -0.18
CA PHE A 253 8.86 2.73 0.81
C PHE A 253 9.26 1.37 0.22
N SER A 254 9.00 1.11 -1.04
CA SER A 254 9.44 -0.13 -1.70
C SER A 254 10.96 -0.30 -1.66
N ASN A 255 11.69 0.80 -1.57
CA ASN A 255 13.16 0.81 -1.54
C ASN A 255 13.75 1.15 -0.17
N ALA A 256 13.04 1.90 0.67
CA ALA A 256 13.47 2.22 2.03
C ALA A 256 12.94 1.26 3.10
N GLY A 257 11.86 0.54 2.81
CA GLY A 257 11.10 -0.19 3.82
C GLY A 257 10.12 0.71 4.58
N LEU A 258 9.36 0.08 5.46
CA LEU A 258 8.36 0.70 6.33
C LEU A 258 8.84 0.72 7.79
N GLY A 259 7.92 0.66 8.74
CA GLY A 259 8.28 0.73 10.15
C GLY A 259 7.21 0.16 11.08
N MET A 260 7.26 0.64 12.30
CA MET A 260 6.41 0.18 13.40
C MET A 260 4.91 0.46 13.17
N VAL A 261 4.53 1.51 12.42
CA VAL A 261 3.11 1.79 12.14
C VAL A 261 2.51 0.64 11.35
N HIS A 262 3.14 0.27 10.23
CA HIS A 262 2.66 -0.82 9.39
C HIS A 262 2.71 -2.16 10.10
N ALA A 263 3.78 -2.46 10.83
CA ALA A 263 3.89 -3.70 11.62
C ALA A 263 2.74 -3.84 12.62
N MET A 264 2.42 -2.79 13.34
CA MET A 264 1.29 -2.75 14.28
C MET A 264 -0.07 -2.80 13.57
N ALA A 265 -0.22 -2.10 12.43
CA ALA A 265 -1.45 -2.09 11.66
C ALA A 265 -1.75 -3.45 10.99
N HIS A 266 -0.73 -4.19 10.57
CA HIS A 266 -0.89 -5.55 10.05
C HIS A 266 -1.43 -6.51 11.10
N ALA A 267 -0.85 -6.50 12.31
CA ALA A 267 -1.33 -7.30 13.43
C ALA A 267 -2.79 -6.96 13.78
N LEU A 268 -3.09 -5.67 13.93
CA LEU A 268 -4.43 -5.18 14.26
C LEU A 268 -5.46 -5.50 13.17
N GLY A 269 -5.11 -5.19 11.91
CA GLY A 269 -5.98 -5.43 10.76
C GLY A 269 -6.20 -6.90 10.47
N GLY A 270 -5.20 -7.76 10.68
CA GLY A 270 -5.30 -9.20 10.52
C GLY A 270 -6.22 -9.83 11.58
N HIS A 271 -6.04 -9.44 12.84
CA HIS A 271 -6.80 -9.98 13.97
C HIS A 271 -8.29 -9.59 13.94
N TYR A 272 -8.58 -8.31 13.68
CA TYR A 272 -9.94 -7.77 13.75
C TYR A 272 -10.62 -7.55 12.40
N ASN A 273 -9.95 -7.88 11.30
CA ASN A 273 -10.40 -7.58 9.93
C ASN A 273 -10.82 -6.09 9.78
N LEU A 274 -9.91 -5.20 10.20
CA LEU A 274 -10.08 -3.74 10.08
C LEU A 274 -9.49 -3.21 8.77
N PRO A 275 -10.02 -2.08 8.24
CA PRO A 275 -9.45 -1.43 7.07
C PRO A 275 -8.00 -0.95 7.35
N HIS A 276 -7.06 -1.38 6.52
CA HIS A 276 -5.62 -1.16 6.70
C HIS A 276 -5.25 0.31 6.89
N GLY A 277 -5.66 1.17 5.96
CA GLY A 277 -5.34 2.59 6.03
C GLY A 277 -5.93 3.31 7.25
N VAL A 278 -7.06 2.81 7.80
CA VAL A 278 -7.60 3.33 9.06
C VAL A 278 -6.70 2.93 10.24
N CYS A 279 -6.24 1.67 10.27
CA CYS A 279 -5.31 1.21 11.31
C CYS A 279 -4.02 2.05 11.29
N ASN A 280 -3.43 2.25 10.11
CA ASN A 280 -2.24 3.07 9.94
C ASN A 280 -2.47 4.51 10.43
N ALA A 281 -3.55 5.14 9.98
CA ALA A 281 -3.84 6.54 10.32
C ALA A 281 -4.04 6.76 11.82
N VAL A 282 -4.71 5.82 12.51
CA VAL A 282 -4.93 5.91 13.98
C VAL A 282 -3.64 5.67 14.75
N LEU A 283 -2.79 4.73 14.32
CA LEU A 283 -1.55 4.40 15.00
C LEU A 283 -0.43 5.42 14.76
N LEU A 284 -0.41 6.06 13.58
CA LEU A 284 0.66 6.94 13.12
C LEU A 284 1.10 7.96 14.18
N PRO A 285 0.26 8.82 14.77
CA PRO A 285 0.72 9.85 15.69
C PRO A 285 1.40 9.30 16.96
N TYR A 286 1.03 8.10 17.40
CA TYR A 286 1.60 7.47 18.59
C TYR A 286 2.95 6.82 18.30
N VAL A 287 3.09 6.21 17.13
CA VAL A 287 4.38 5.66 16.69
C VAL A 287 5.36 6.78 16.36
N LEU A 288 4.92 7.91 15.79
CA LEU A 288 5.78 9.08 15.59
C LEU A 288 6.30 9.62 16.93
N ALA A 289 5.46 9.66 17.98
CA ALA A 289 5.88 10.04 19.32
C ALA A 289 6.91 9.03 19.89
N PHE A 290 6.74 7.74 19.65
CA PHE A 290 7.71 6.73 20.03
C PHE A 290 9.04 6.91 19.28
N ASN A 291 9.01 7.06 17.97
CA ASN A 291 10.19 7.20 17.12
C ASN A 291 10.94 8.53 17.34
N SER A 292 10.26 9.58 17.84
CA SER A 292 10.91 10.86 18.18
C SER A 292 11.95 10.75 19.31
N ARG A 293 12.01 9.61 20.00
CA ARG A 293 13.07 9.29 20.95
C ARG A 293 14.44 9.09 20.27
N SER A 294 14.44 8.71 18.97
CA SER A 294 15.66 8.57 18.17
C SER A 294 16.22 9.94 17.77
N PRO A 295 17.51 10.23 18.02
CA PRO A 295 18.16 11.44 17.51
C PRO A 295 18.08 11.55 15.98
N VAL A 296 18.22 10.44 15.25
CA VAL A 296 18.11 10.40 13.78
C VAL A 296 16.70 10.81 13.34
N CYS A 297 15.65 10.28 13.99
CA CYS A 297 14.29 10.68 13.68
C CYS A 297 14.04 12.16 13.98
N ARG A 298 14.57 12.69 15.10
CA ARG A 298 14.40 14.11 15.45
C ARG A 298 14.95 15.04 14.36
N GLU A 299 16.12 14.76 13.84
CA GLU A 299 16.69 15.53 12.71
C GLU A 299 15.78 15.42 11.46
N ARG A 300 15.30 14.21 11.12
CA ARG A 300 14.43 14.00 9.97
C ARG A 300 13.07 14.68 10.12
N PHE A 301 12.53 14.80 11.33
CA PHE A 301 11.27 15.52 11.57
C PHE A 301 11.34 16.99 11.17
N VAL A 302 12.52 17.64 11.21
CA VAL A 302 12.68 19.03 10.73
C VAL A 302 12.37 19.11 9.24
N THR A 303 12.91 18.18 8.45
CA THR A 303 12.67 18.13 7.01
C THR A 303 11.23 17.71 6.70
N ILE A 304 10.67 16.76 7.47
CA ILE A 304 9.25 16.33 7.35
C ILE A 304 8.31 17.52 7.60
N ALA A 305 8.57 18.33 8.65
CA ALA A 305 7.77 19.52 8.94
C ALA A 305 7.77 20.50 7.75
N ALA A 306 8.94 20.74 7.17
CA ALA A 306 9.09 21.61 6.00
C ALA A 306 8.37 21.02 4.77
N ALA A 307 8.51 19.71 4.51
CA ALA A 307 7.84 19.02 3.40
C ALA A 307 6.31 19.07 3.52
N MET A 308 5.77 18.95 4.73
CA MET A 308 4.34 19.08 4.99
C MET A 308 3.85 20.56 4.95
N GLY A 309 4.74 21.52 4.76
CA GLY A 309 4.38 22.94 4.68
C GLY A 309 4.05 23.58 6.03
N LEU A 310 4.51 23.01 7.15
CA LEU A 310 4.30 23.61 8.46
C LEU A 310 5.04 24.95 8.54
N GLN A 311 4.33 25.98 9.03
CA GLN A 311 4.89 27.31 9.15
C GLN A 311 5.69 27.46 10.44
N GLY A 312 6.85 28.10 10.37
CA GLY A 312 7.72 28.38 11.50
C GLY A 312 9.13 27.83 11.31
N THR A 313 9.99 28.05 12.31
CA THR A 313 11.32 27.47 12.38
C THR A 313 11.32 26.32 13.37
N PHE A 314 11.70 25.15 12.91
CA PHE A 314 11.72 23.94 13.73
C PHE A 314 13.14 23.51 14.02
N THR A 315 13.35 23.05 15.24
CA THR A 315 14.56 22.35 15.70
C THR A 315 14.26 20.86 15.84
N PRO A 316 15.27 19.99 16.00
CA PRO A 316 15.05 18.56 16.27
C PRO A 316 14.14 18.28 17.47
N ASP A 317 14.10 19.17 18.45
CA ASP A 317 13.27 19.01 19.65
C ASP A 317 11.82 19.51 19.46
N THR A 318 11.58 20.45 18.54
CA THR A 318 10.25 21.06 18.32
C THR A 318 9.52 20.51 17.11
N ALA A 319 10.22 19.90 16.14
CA ALA A 319 9.63 19.43 14.89
C ALA A 319 8.68 18.24 15.10
N ALA A 320 9.08 17.25 15.89
CA ALA A 320 8.27 16.04 16.08
C ALA A 320 6.90 16.35 16.72
N PRO A 321 6.77 17.12 17.81
CA PRO A 321 5.45 17.52 18.34
C PRO A 321 4.59 18.24 17.32
N ALA A 322 5.17 19.15 16.50
CA ALA A 322 4.44 19.90 15.49
C ALA A 322 3.91 18.99 14.38
N VAL A 323 4.74 18.06 13.86
CA VAL A 323 4.33 17.07 12.85
C VAL A 323 3.23 16.16 13.40
N ILE A 324 3.37 15.66 14.63
CA ILE A 324 2.37 14.79 15.27
C ILE A 324 1.02 15.52 15.40
N GLN A 325 1.03 16.76 15.85
CA GLN A 325 -0.18 17.57 15.94
C GLN A 325 -0.82 17.81 14.58
N PHE A 326 -0.02 18.13 13.56
CA PHE A 326 -0.50 18.31 12.19
C PHE A 326 -1.15 17.04 11.64
N VAL A 327 -0.51 15.87 11.83
CA VAL A 327 -1.06 14.57 11.42
C VAL A 327 -2.40 14.30 12.10
N ARG A 328 -2.53 14.57 13.41
CA ARG A 328 -3.82 14.44 14.13
C ARG A 328 -4.90 15.35 13.55
N GLN A 329 -4.57 16.60 13.26
CA GLN A 329 -5.50 17.56 12.65
C GLN A 329 -5.93 17.14 11.24
N LEU A 330 -4.99 16.70 10.41
CA LEU A 330 -5.30 16.19 9.08
C LEU A 330 -6.21 14.97 9.15
N SER A 331 -5.87 13.97 9.98
CA SER A 331 -6.69 12.76 10.19
C SER A 331 -8.12 13.10 10.61
N ALA A 332 -8.28 13.99 11.59
CA ALA A 332 -9.60 14.46 12.03
C ALA A 332 -10.35 15.20 10.92
N GLY A 333 -9.66 16.06 10.17
CA GLY A 333 -10.22 16.85 9.06
C GLY A 333 -10.73 15.99 7.90
N VAL A 334 -10.19 14.81 7.70
CA VAL A 334 -10.64 13.84 6.68
C VAL A 334 -11.54 12.73 7.24
N GLY A 335 -11.91 12.81 8.52
CA GLY A 335 -12.89 11.91 9.14
C GLY A 335 -12.35 10.55 9.59
N ILE A 336 -11.04 10.44 9.85
CA ILE A 336 -10.44 9.25 10.48
C ILE A 336 -10.81 9.22 11.98
N PRO A 337 -11.14 8.06 12.56
CA PRO A 337 -11.35 7.92 14.01
C PRO A 337 -10.13 8.39 14.81
N ALA A 338 -10.38 9.06 15.95
CA ALA A 338 -9.30 9.65 16.75
C ALA A 338 -8.46 8.61 17.51
N ASN A 339 -9.04 7.44 17.80
CA ASN A 339 -8.39 6.39 18.60
C ASN A 339 -8.95 4.99 18.27
N LEU A 340 -8.28 3.95 18.74
CA LEU A 340 -8.68 2.56 18.51
C LEU A 340 -10.01 2.18 19.17
N ALA A 341 -10.37 2.80 20.30
CA ALA A 341 -11.65 2.52 20.96
C ALA A 341 -12.85 2.87 20.06
N GLN A 342 -12.73 3.89 19.22
CA GLN A 342 -13.78 4.28 18.27
C GLN A 342 -14.00 3.26 17.13
N LEU A 343 -13.10 2.30 16.96
CA LEU A 343 -13.27 1.22 15.97
C LEU A 343 -14.25 0.13 16.44
N ASN A 344 -14.69 0.17 17.70
CA ASN A 344 -15.72 -0.71 18.32
C ASN A 344 -15.47 -2.23 18.23
N LYS A 345 -14.24 -2.65 17.92
CA LYS A 345 -13.86 -4.07 17.79
C LYS A 345 -12.61 -4.41 18.59
N VAL A 346 -11.82 -3.40 18.95
CA VAL A 346 -10.50 -3.58 19.54
C VAL A 346 -10.63 -3.79 21.03
N ASP A 347 -10.05 -4.88 21.55
CA ASP A 347 -9.99 -5.18 22.99
C ASP A 347 -8.56 -5.00 23.49
N PRO A 348 -8.33 -4.17 24.54
CA PRO A 348 -7.02 -4.04 25.17
C PRO A 348 -6.41 -5.35 25.68
N ALA A 349 -7.22 -6.36 25.97
CA ALA A 349 -6.74 -7.69 26.40
C ALA A 349 -5.87 -8.37 25.32
N ASP A 350 -6.07 -8.04 24.06
CA ASP A 350 -5.33 -8.63 22.94
C ASP A 350 -4.00 -7.93 22.65
N PHE A 351 -3.72 -6.75 23.24
CA PHE A 351 -2.52 -5.96 22.90
C PHE A 351 -1.22 -6.70 23.11
N ALA A 352 -1.16 -7.60 24.07
CA ALA A 352 0.01 -8.42 24.31
C ALA A 352 0.29 -9.41 23.16
N ALA A 353 -0.75 -10.03 22.61
CA ALA A 353 -0.65 -10.92 21.45
C ALA A 353 -0.38 -10.16 20.16
N LEU A 354 -1.06 -9.02 19.97
CA LEU A 354 -0.82 -8.13 18.81
C LEU A 354 0.61 -7.58 18.80
N ALA A 355 1.19 -7.28 19.96
CA ALA A 355 2.57 -6.82 20.06
C ALA A 355 3.57 -7.88 19.59
N GLU A 356 3.35 -9.16 19.94
CA GLU A 356 4.17 -10.26 19.46
C GLU A 356 4.10 -10.40 17.93
N LEU A 357 2.90 -10.32 17.35
CA LEU A 357 2.73 -10.35 15.89
C LEU A 357 3.45 -9.18 15.21
N ALA A 358 3.30 -7.97 15.74
CA ALA A 358 3.94 -6.77 15.20
C ALA A 358 5.47 -6.83 15.26
N LEU A 359 6.05 -7.41 16.30
CA LEU A 359 7.51 -7.57 16.43
C LEU A 359 8.11 -8.53 15.40
N HIS A 360 7.33 -9.48 14.92
CA HIS A 360 7.75 -10.45 13.91
C HIS A 360 7.41 -10.01 12.46
N ASP A 361 6.71 -8.88 12.29
CA ASP A 361 6.40 -8.35 10.97
C ASP A 361 7.65 -7.80 10.28
N THR A 362 7.80 -8.09 8.99
CA THR A 362 8.93 -7.66 8.17
C THR A 362 9.14 -6.14 8.21
N CYS A 363 8.06 -5.35 8.27
CA CYS A 363 8.14 -3.89 8.33
C CYS A 363 8.85 -3.37 9.59
N MET A 364 8.82 -4.12 10.70
CA MET A 364 9.49 -3.72 11.95
C MET A 364 11.01 -3.63 11.80
N SER A 365 11.61 -4.40 10.92
CA SER A 365 13.07 -4.51 10.75
C SER A 365 13.73 -3.18 10.37
N THR A 366 13.02 -2.32 9.65
CA THR A 366 13.52 -1.02 9.15
C THR A 366 13.14 0.16 10.05
N ASN A 367 12.39 -0.06 11.14
CA ASN A 367 12.11 1.01 12.11
C ASN A 367 13.38 1.46 12.85
N GLN A 368 13.56 2.77 13.06
CA GLN A 368 14.80 3.32 13.66
C GLN A 368 15.07 2.80 15.08
N ILE A 369 14.03 2.63 15.89
CA ILE A 369 14.11 2.04 17.22
C ILE A 369 13.54 0.63 17.13
N THR A 370 14.27 -0.36 17.59
CA THR A 370 13.75 -1.71 17.81
C THR A 370 13.01 -1.72 19.15
N PRO A 371 11.65 -1.76 19.15
CA PRO A 371 10.90 -1.70 20.39
C PRO A 371 10.93 -3.03 21.14
N THR A 372 10.76 -2.97 22.46
CA THR A 372 10.39 -4.13 23.25
C THR A 372 8.89 -4.42 23.12
N ARG A 373 8.47 -5.63 23.50
CA ARG A 373 7.04 -6.01 23.55
C ARG A 373 6.21 -5.03 24.38
N ASP A 374 6.70 -4.70 25.58
CA ASP A 374 5.99 -3.79 26.49
C ASP A 374 5.86 -2.37 25.92
N GLU A 375 6.86 -1.90 25.15
CA GLU A 375 6.78 -0.63 24.44
C GLU A 375 5.71 -0.65 23.33
N VAL A 376 5.60 -1.75 22.58
CA VAL A 376 4.53 -1.91 21.58
C VAL A 376 3.16 -1.93 22.25
N VAL A 377 3.00 -2.65 23.36
CA VAL A 377 1.76 -2.66 24.17
C VAL A 377 1.43 -1.26 24.68
N ALA A 378 2.44 -0.51 25.13
CA ALA A 378 2.24 0.87 25.59
C ALA A 378 1.74 1.79 24.47
N VAL A 379 2.27 1.63 23.24
CA VAL A 379 1.81 2.39 22.06
C VAL A 379 0.37 2.02 21.69
N TYR A 380 -0.01 0.73 21.67
CA TYR A 380 -1.40 0.32 21.47
C TYR A 380 -2.33 0.90 22.53
N THR A 381 -1.90 0.85 23.80
CA THR A 381 -2.67 1.40 24.92
C THR A 381 -2.89 2.91 24.78
N ALA A 382 -1.86 3.65 24.39
CA ALA A 382 -1.97 5.08 24.12
C ALA A 382 -2.92 5.35 22.94
N ALA A 383 -2.79 4.60 21.84
CA ALA A 383 -3.65 4.73 20.67
C ALA A 383 -5.11 4.32 20.93
N PHE A 384 -5.37 3.49 21.95
CA PHE A 384 -6.71 3.12 22.36
C PHE A 384 -7.40 4.21 23.18
N ARG A 385 -6.64 4.90 24.03
CA ARG A 385 -7.20 5.94 24.93
C ARG A 385 -7.41 7.29 24.22
N GLY A 386 -6.56 7.68 23.26
CA GLY A 386 -6.60 8.95 22.55
C GLY A 386 -5.55 9.94 23.00
#